data_01b2f2f90b92b1c121fb96e02c47b87b
#
_entry.id   01b2f2f90b92b1c121fb96e02c47b87b
#
_cell.length_a   1.000
_cell.length_b   1.000
_cell.length_c   1.000
_cell.angle_alpha   90.00
_cell.angle_beta   90.00
_cell.angle_gamma   90.00
#
_symmetry.space_group_name_H-M   'P 1'
#
loop_
_entity.id
_entity.type
_entity.pdbx_description
1 polymer ?
#
loop_
_entity_poly.entity_id
_entity_poly.type
_entity_poly.pdbx_seq_one_letter_code
_entity_poly.pdbx_strand_id
1 'polypeptide(L)'
;DDDDALVPLRSVVNLLEASAEATGKPDFGLRMAQQQGIDILGPLALGMQHSATVADAMQFASRYLFVHSPGLVFSLVPRSALVRGACELRLQINLSQQPQQRQAMDQCLGVVYRILQFLAPRESALQAVALPHRPVAPLSAYARFFGAPIHIEQEYGGLHVRPALLETTLRAVNASLRKMASEYIAQQYGDPAQSLTLRVRQALTRTLSTSQGRKEVIAEMLAMHPRTLQRRLAAEQCCFEDLREEVRKEAAMRYLCETRVPMSQLSSLLGLSEQSALTRSCRRWFGTTPSRLRTSGVAVPAP
;
A
#
# COMPACT_ATOMS: atom_id res chain seq x y z
N ASP A 1 2.59 -19.52 -8.83
CA ASP A 1 2.76 -18.50 -7.81
C ASP A 1 2.81 -17.16 -8.57
N ASP A 2 1.93 -16.25 -8.20
CA ASP A 2 1.83 -14.91 -8.79
C ASP A 2 2.50 -13.94 -7.80
N ASP A 3 3.75 -13.59 -8.07
CA ASP A 3 4.56 -12.73 -7.20
C ASP A 3 4.01 -11.29 -7.11
N ASP A 4 3.11 -10.91 -8.05
CA ASP A 4 2.44 -9.60 -8.08
C ASP A 4 1.03 -9.63 -7.44
N ALA A 5 0.63 -10.74 -6.82
CA ALA A 5 -0.68 -10.86 -6.21
C ALA A 5 -0.85 -9.89 -5.01
N LEU A 6 -1.87 -9.04 -5.08
CA LEU A 6 -2.20 -8.12 -3.98
C LEU A 6 -2.89 -8.87 -2.84
N VAL A 7 -2.26 -8.88 -1.67
CA VAL A 7 -2.80 -9.47 -0.45
C VAL A 7 -3.43 -8.35 0.41
N PRO A 8 -4.67 -8.52 0.90
CA PRO A 8 -5.28 -7.55 1.82
C PRO A 8 -4.43 -7.35 3.07
N LEU A 9 -4.16 -6.10 3.47
CA LEU A 9 -3.36 -5.78 4.65
C LEU A 9 -3.88 -6.48 5.92
N ARG A 10 -5.21 -6.61 6.07
CA ARG A 10 -5.82 -7.36 7.18
C ARG A 10 -5.34 -8.82 7.25
N SER A 11 -5.22 -9.48 6.10
CA SER A 11 -4.75 -10.86 6.03
C SER A 11 -3.30 -10.97 6.50
N VAL A 12 -2.46 -10.00 6.12
CA VAL A 12 -1.06 -9.92 6.56
C VAL A 12 -1.00 -9.68 8.08
N VAL A 13 -1.78 -8.73 8.60
CA VAL A 13 -1.85 -8.43 10.05
C VAL A 13 -2.27 -9.67 10.83
N ASN A 14 -3.34 -10.34 10.41
CA ASN A 14 -3.82 -11.56 11.08
C ASN A 14 -2.78 -12.71 11.00
N LEU A 15 -2.10 -12.85 9.87
CA LEU A 15 -1.06 -13.86 9.69
C LEU A 15 0.11 -13.64 10.66
N LEU A 16 0.55 -12.39 10.86
CA LEU A 16 1.63 -12.07 11.78
C LEU A 16 1.26 -12.37 13.23
N GLU A 17 0.06 -12.02 13.68
CA GLU A 17 -0.42 -12.34 15.02
C GLU A 17 -0.53 -13.88 15.21
N ALA A 18 -1.14 -14.58 14.27
CA ALA A 18 -1.27 -16.04 14.32
C ALA A 18 0.10 -16.76 14.28
N SER A 19 1.06 -16.23 13.49
CA SER A 19 2.41 -16.78 13.42
C SER A 19 3.17 -16.59 14.72
N ALA A 20 3.01 -15.45 15.38
CA ALA A 20 3.62 -15.21 16.69
C ALA A 20 3.10 -16.19 17.74
N GLU A 21 1.80 -16.46 17.76
CA GLU A 21 1.14 -17.42 18.64
C GLU A 21 1.59 -18.84 18.33
N ALA A 22 1.47 -19.29 17.06
CA ALA A 22 1.80 -20.65 16.65
C ALA A 22 3.29 -21.02 16.86
N THR A 23 4.19 -20.03 16.74
CA THR A 23 5.64 -20.27 16.95
C THR A 23 6.10 -20.02 18.38
N GLY A 24 5.23 -19.53 19.27
CA GLY A 24 5.57 -19.14 20.64
C GLY A 24 6.60 -18.00 20.70
N LYS A 25 6.68 -17.15 19.64
CA LYS A 25 7.63 -16.04 19.54
C LYS A 25 6.89 -14.70 19.70
N PRO A 26 6.81 -14.15 20.92
CA PRO A 26 6.06 -12.92 21.16
C PRO A 26 6.68 -11.67 20.50
N ASP A 27 7.94 -11.75 20.06
CA ASP A 27 8.69 -10.74 19.31
C ASP A 27 8.74 -11.02 17.80
N PHE A 28 7.76 -11.74 17.26
CA PHE A 28 7.75 -12.21 15.86
C PHE A 28 7.87 -11.07 14.86
N GLY A 29 7.13 -9.97 15.05
CA GLY A 29 7.19 -8.78 14.19
C GLY A 29 8.59 -8.18 14.13
N LEU A 30 9.28 -8.05 15.28
CA LEU A 30 10.66 -7.55 15.32
C LEU A 30 11.62 -8.51 14.62
N ARG A 31 11.44 -9.84 14.78
CA ARG A 31 12.25 -10.85 14.08
C ARG A 31 12.05 -10.78 12.57
N MET A 32 10.82 -10.60 12.11
CA MET A 32 10.54 -10.38 10.69
C MET A 32 11.26 -9.13 10.18
N ALA A 33 11.19 -8.02 10.91
CA ALA A 33 11.88 -6.79 10.55
C ALA A 33 13.40 -6.95 10.45
N GLN A 34 14.02 -7.83 11.25
CA GLN A 34 15.45 -8.13 11.16
C GLN A 34 15.88 -8.75 9.84
N GLN A 35 14.98 -9.46 9.18
CA GLN A 35 15.24 -10.14 7.89
C GLN A 35 14.87 -9.28 6.69
N GLN A 36 14.27 -8.11 6.90
CA GLN A 36 13.78 -7.22 5.85
C GLN A 36 14.69 -6.01 5.71
N GLY A 37 15.03 -5.68 4.47
CA GLY A 37 15.76 -4.47 4.09
C GLY A 37 14.86 -3.45 3.41
N ILE A 38 15.46 -2.38 2.88
CA ILE A 38 14.73 -1.35 2.12
C ILE A 38 14.12 -1.90 0.82
N ASP A 39 14.66 -2.97 0.30
CA ASP A 39 14.27 -3.66 -0.94
C ASP A 39 12.82 -4.16 -0.93
N ILE A 40 12.25 -4.48 0.24
CA ILE A 40 10.84 -4.85 0.36
C ILE A 40 9.87 -3.76 -0.13
N LEU A 41 10.34 -2.52 -0.21
CA LEU A 41 9.55 -1.39 -0.69
C LEU A 41 9.53 -1.27 -2.23
N GLY A 42 10.24 -2.15 -2.96
CA GLY A 42 10.25 -2.15 -4.42
C GLY A 42 10.63 -0.79 -5.03
N PRO A 43 9.83 -0.25 -5.97
CA PRO A 43 10.13 1.03 -6.62
C PRO A 43 10.28 2.21 -5.64
N LEU A 44 9.61 2.16 -4.49
CA LEU A 44 9.73 3.17 -3.44
C LEU A 44 11.15 3.21 -2.87
N ALA A 45 11.79 2.04 -2.70
CA ALA A 45 13.17 1.93 -2.23
C ALA A 45 14.15 2.69 -3.13
N LEU A 46 13.98 2.59 -4.46
CA LEU A 46 14.82 3.28 -5.41
C LEU A 46 14.75 4.81 -5.25
N GLY A 47 13.54 5.35 -5.13
CA GLY A 47 13.34 6.79 -4.90
C GLY A 47 13.91 7.28 -3.57
N MET A 48 13.81 6.46 -2.52
CA MET A 48 14.36 6.78 -1.20
C MET A 48 15.89 6.77 -1.20
N GLN A 49 16.52 5.74 -1.76
CA GLN A 49 17.99 5.58 -1.79
C GLN A 49 18.70 6.69 -2.57
N HIS A 50 18.05 7.22 -3.60
CA HIS A 50 18.58 8.27 -4.46
C HIS A 50 18.10 9.69 -4.12
N SER A 51 17.47 9.87 -2.96
CA SER A 51 17.13 11.18 -2.40
C SER A 51 18.38 11.94 -1.94
N ALA A 52 18.28 13.26 -1.79
CA ALA A 52 19.42 14.09 -1.38
C ALA A 52 19.79 13.90 0.09
N THR A 53 18.76 13.89 0.96
CA THR A 53 18.92 13.75 2.42
C THR A 53 18.01 12.65 2.96
N VAL A 54 18.22 12.28 4.23
CA VAL A 54 17.31 11.38 4.96
C VAL A 54 15.90 11.99 5.03
N ALA A 55 15.79 13.30 5.26
CA ALA A 55 14.49 13.99 5.25
C ALA A 55 13.77 13.82 3.90
N ASP A 56 14.47 14.02 2.79
CA ASP A 56 13.90 13.85 1.45
C ASP A 56 13.47 12.40 1.19
N ALA A 57 14.24 11.42 1.68
CA ALA A 57 13.88 10.00 1.59
C ALA A 57 12.62 9.68 2.40
N MET A 58 12.50 10.23 3.63
CA MET A 58 11.31 10.05 4.46
C MET A 58 10.09 10.78 3.90
N GLN A 59 10.26 11.95 3.30
CA GLN A 59 9.18 12.65 2.60
C GLN A 59 8.73 11.88 1.35
N PHE A 60 9.67 11.29 0.61
CA PHE A 60 9.35 10.41 -0.52
C PHE A 60 8.54 9.19 -0.05
N ALA A 61 8.96 8.54 1.04
CA ALA A 61 8.20 7.46 1.64
C ALA A 61 6.80 7.92 2.07
N SER A 62 6.68 9.04 2.77
CA SER A 62 5.38 9.60 3.19
C SER A 62 4.43 9.82 2.01
N ARG A 63 4.96 10.30 0.88
CA ARG A 63 4.16 10.56 -0.32
C ARG A 63 3.72 9.29 -1.03
N TYR A 64 4.57 8.27 -1.11
CA TYR A 64 4.38 7.13 -2.00
C TYR A 64 4.17 5.78 -1.28
N LEU A 65 4.12 5.73 0.06
CA LEU A 65 3.94 4.47 0.82
C LEU A 65 2.65 3.72 0.46
N PHE A 66 1.64 4.43 -0.04
CA PHE A 66 0.38 3.84 -0.52
C PHE A 66 0.59 2.80 -1.64
N VAL A 67 1.70 2.87 -2.37
CA VAL A 67 2.09 1.90 -3.40
C VAL A 67 2.39 0.54 -2.78
N HIS A 68 3.10 0.55 -1.65
CA HIS A 68 3.42 -0.65 -0.89
C HIS A 68 2.19 -1.16 -0.13
N SER A 69 1.51 -0.26 0.59
CA SER A 69 0.28 -0.59 1.30
C SER A 69 -0.59 0.65 1.55
N PRO A 70 -1.79 0.73 0.96
CA PRO A 70 -2.69 1.87 1.15
C PRO A 70 -3.17 2.05 2.59
N GLY A 71 -3.14 0.97 3.38
CA GLY A 71 -3.53 0.98 4.79
C GLY A 71 -2.44 1.50 5.74
N LEU A 72 -1.21 1.67 5.26
CA LEU A 72 -0.12 2.27 6.03
C LEU A 72 -0.05 3.78 5.78
N VAL A 73 -0.02 4.55 6.85
CA VAL A 73 0.19 5.99 6.80
C VAL A 73 1.49 6.32 7.52
N PHE A 74 2.41 6.94 6.80
CA PHE A 74 3.69 7.38 7.32
C PHE A 74 3.79 8.90 7.19
N SER A 75 4.30 9.57 8.23
CA SER A 75 4.50 11.01 8.21
C SER A 75 5.73 11.42 9.00
N LEU A 76 6.42 12.45 8.50
CA LEU A 76 7.49 13.13 9.19
C LEU A 76 6.91 14.33 9.93
N VAL A 77 6.97 14.30 11.27
CA VAL A 77 6.52 15.38 12.15
C VAL A 77 7.73 16.14 12.65
N PRO A 78 7.85 17.47 12.36
CA PRO A 78 9.04 18.24 12.68
C PRO A 78 9.35 18.39 14.16
N ARG A 79 8.33 18.24 15.02
CA ARG A 79 8.47 18.35 16.48
C ARG A 79 7.76 17.19 17.15
N SER A 80 8.52 16.38 17.87
CA SER A 80 7.96 15.32 18.70
C SER A 80 7.21 15.92 19.91
N ALA A 81 6.03 15.36 20.19
CA ALA A 81 5.31 15.66 21.43
C ALA A 81 5.89 14.89 22.63
N LEU A 82 6.54 13.75 22.38
CA LEU A 82 7.07 12.84 23.42
C LEU A 82 8.49 13.20 23.85
N VAL A 83 9.35 13.60 22.90
CA VAL A 83 10.78 13.85 23.15
C VAL A 83 11.14 15.27 22.74
N ARG A 84 11.50 16.09 23.72
CA ARG A 84 11.89 17.48 23.47
C ARG A 84 13.10 17.57 22.53
N GLY A 85 12.98 18.38 21.47
CA GLY A 85 14.06 18.59 20.51
C GLY A 85 14.23 17.46 19.48
N ALA A 86 13.36 16.47 19.47
CA ALA A 86 13.33 15.43 18.44
C ALA A 86 12.33 15.73 17.34
N CYS A 87 12.58 15.15 16.15
CA CYS A 87 11.58 14.94 15.11
C CYS A 87 10.94 13.57 15.29
N GLU A 88 9.77 13.36 14.72
CA GLU A 88 9.04 12.09 14.83
C GLU A 88 8.75 11.51 13.46
N LEU A 89 9.07 10.25 13.27
CA LEU A 89 8.66 9.42 12.15
C LEU A 89 7.45 8.62 12.59
N ARG A 90 6.27 9.14 12.30
CA ARG A 90 4.99 8.58 12.75
C ARG A 90 4.47 7.55 11.76
N LEU A 91 3.99 6.43 12.29
CA LEU A 91 3.41 5.35 11.52
C LEU A 91 2.04 4.96 12.10
N GLN A 92 1.06 4.74 11.22
CA GLN A 92 -0.28 4.29 11.57
C GLN A 92 -0.70 3.17 10.62
N ILE A 93 -1.42 2.18 11.16
CA ILE A 93 -2.07 1.12 10.39
C ILE A 93 -3.57 1.38 10.43
N ASN A 94 -4.13 1.84 9.31
CA ASN A 94 -5.54 2.18 9.19
C ASN A 94 -6.33 0.99 8.66
N LEU A 95 -6.88 0.18 9.56
CA LEU A 95 -7.81 -0.90 9.24
C LEU A 95 -9.19 -0.60 9.81
N SER A 96 -10.24 -0.81 9.01
CA SER A 96 -11.62 -0.79 9.49
C SER A 96 -11.84 -1.98 10.43
N GLN A 97 -12.46 -1.77 11.62
CA GLN A 97 -12.60 -2.76 12.69
C GLN A 97 -11.21 -3.22 13.19
N GLN A 98 -10.63 -2.49 14.11
CA GLN A 98 -9.28 -2.67 14.63
C GLN A 98 -8.99 -4.13 15.05
N PRO A 99 -8.40 -4.99 14.21
CA PRO A 99 -7.86 -6.25 14.65
C PRO A 99 -6.66 -5.99 15.57
N GLN A 100 -6.27 -6.97 16.35
CA GLN A 100 -4.98 -6.90 17.02
C GLN A 100 -3.89 -6.76 15.94
N GLN A 101 -3.08 -5.72 16.04
CA GLN A 101 -2.08 -5.38 15.02
C GLN A 101 -0.70 -5.12 15.63
N ARG A 102 -0.42 -5.77 16.77
CA ARG A 102 0.82 -5.56 17.55
C ARG A 102 2.05 -6.00 16.77
N GLN A 103 2.02 -7.22 16.24
CA GLN A 103 3.14 -7.79 15.48
C GLN A 103 3.38 -7.01 14.17
N ALA A 104 2.31 -6.57 13.50
CA ALA A 104 2.42 -5.75 12.30
C ALA A 104 3.00 -4.37 12.60
N MET A 105 2.60 -3.72 13.69
CA MET A 105 3.16 -2.45 14.12
C MET A 105 4.65 -2.58 14.49
N ASP A 106 5.00 -3.63 15.24
CA ASP A 106 6.37 -3.93 15.62
C ASP A 106 7.26 -4.16 14.40
N GLN A 107 6.75 -4.94 13.43
CA GLN A 107 7.44 -5.16 12.16
C GLN A 107 7.64 -3.85 11.38
N CYS A 108 6.58 -3.07 11.21
CA CYS A 108 6.65 -1.82 10.46
C CYS A 108 7.63 -0.82 11.09
N LEU A 109 7.59 -0.61 12.41
CA LEU A 109 8.54 0.26 13.11
C LEU A 109 9.95 -0.28 13.01
N GLY A 110 10.12 -1.60 13.14
CA GLY A 110 11.41 -2.27 12.98
C GLY A 110 12.00 -2.07 11.59
N VAL A 111 11.18 -2.19 10.54
CA VAL A 111 11.58 -1.95 9.14
C VAL A 111 12.00 -0.49 8.93
N VAL A 112 11.20 0.48 9.42
CA VAL A 112 11.57 1.91 9.33
C VAL A 112 12.91 2.17 10.02
N TYR A 113 13.13 1.58 11.20
CA TYR A 113 14.40 1.71 11.92
C TYR A 113 15.58 1.14 11.11
N ARG A 114 15.43 -0.05 10.53
CA ARG A 114 16.46 -0.66 9.69
C ARG A 114 16.74 0.16 8.42
N ILE A 115 15.71 0.74 7.82
CA ILE A 115 15.88 1.67 6.68
C ILE A 115 16.69 2.89 7.09
N LEU A 116 16.44 3.47 8.27
CA LEU A 116 17.25 4.59 8.78
C LEU A 116 18.71 4.18 8.98
N GLN A 117 18.96 3.00 9.55
CA GLN A 117 20.33 2.46 9.71
C GLN A 117 21.02 2.23 8.36
N PHE A 118 20.30 1.79 7.35
CA PHE A 118 20.81 1.62 5.99
C PHE A 118 21.15 2.95 5.32
N LEU A 119 20.25 3.94 5.41
CA LEU A 119 20.43 5.26 4.78
C LEU A 119 21.53 6.09 5.50
N ALA A 120 21.62 5.99 6.82
CA ALA A 120 22.57 6.75 7.64
C ALA A 120 23.26 5.87 8.69
N PRO A 121 24.12 4.92 8.29
CA PRO A 121 24.65 3.87 9.16
C PRO A 121 25.57 4.35 10.29
N ARG A 122 26.08 5.59 10.21
CA ARG A 122 26.98 6.17 11.23
C ARG A 122 26.27 7.02 12.28
N GLU A 123 24.97 7.24 12.09
CA GLU A 123 24.18 8.12 12.95
C GLU A 123 23.36 7.31 13.97
N SER A 124 23.82 7.26 15.21
CA SER A 124 23.02 6.77 16.34
C SER A 124 22.08 7.90 16.81
N ALA A 125 20.95 8.04 16.12
CA ALA A 125 20.10 9.20 16.28
C ALA A 125 18.72 8.91 16.90
N LEU A 126 18.40 7.62 17.11
CA LEU A 126 17.12 7.23 17.73
C LEU A 126 17.13 7.59 19.21
N GLN A 127 16.16 8.38 19.65
CA GLN A 127 16.04 8.88 21.02
C GLN A 127 14.95 8.15 21.81
N ALA A 128 13.88 7.70 21.14
CA ALA A 128 12.81 6.92 21.74
C ALA A 128 11.98 6.23 20.66
N VAL A 129 11.23 5.21 21.07
CA VAL A 129 10.22 4.52 20.28
C VAL A 129 8.87 4.62 20.97
N ALA A 130 7.85 5.04 20.26
CA ALA A 130 6.45 5.04 20.69
C ALA A 130 5.73 3.81 20.13
N LEU A 131 5.09 3.02 20.99
CA LEU A 131 4.24 1.89 20.62
C LEU A 131 2.79 2.21 20.98
N PRO A 132 1.82 2.00 20.08
CA PRO A 132 0.40 2.27 20.36
C PRO A 132 -0.25 1.15 21.18
N HIS A 133 0.47 0.11 21.53
CA HIS A 133 -0.01 -1.06 22.23
C HIS A 133 0.91 -1.46 23.39
N ARG A 134 0.42 -2.36 24.24
CA ARG A 134 1.27 -3.08 25.19
C ARG A 134 2.02 -4.19 24.47
N PRO A 135 3.36 -4.23 24.55
CA PRO A 135 4.15 -5.30 23.96
C PRO A 135 3.76 -6.67 24.51
N VAL A 136 3.76 -7.67 23.63
CA VAL A 136 3.58 -9.07 24.03
C VAL A 136 4.93 -9.65 24.52
N ALA A 137 6.01 -9.27 23.87
CA ALA A 137 7.36 -9.62 24.26
C ALA A 137 7.85 -8.75 25.44
N PRO A 138 8.83 -9.22 26.23
CA PRO A 138 9.46 -8.40 27.25
C PRO A 138 10.07 -7.12 26.65
N LEU A 139 9.97 -5.99 27.36
CA LEU A 139 10.54 -4.71 26.92
C LEU A 139 12.03 -4.78 26.60
N SER A 140 12.76 -5.71 27.23
CA SER A 140 14.18 -5.97 26.94
C SER A 140 14.43 -6.44 25.50
N ALA A 141 13.45 -7.09 24.84
CA ALA A 141 13.57 -7.47 23.43
C ALA A 141 13.52 -6.23 22.52
N TYR A 142 12.61 -5.31 22.81
CA TYR A 142 12.49 -4.03 22.09
C TYR A 142 13.71 -3.12 22.34
N ALA A 143 14.14 -3.00 23.61
CA ALA A 143 15.32 -2.21 23.96
C ALA A 143 16.57 -2.74 23.25
N ARG A 144 16.73 -4.06 23.14
CA ARG A 144 17.84 -4.68 22.41
C ARG A 144 17.76 -4.43 20.91
N PHE A 145 16.55 -4.45 20.34
CA PHE A 145 16.35 -4.23 18.91
C PHE A 145 16.61 -2.77 18.52
N PHE A 146 15.99 -1.83 19.23
CA PHE A 146 16.02 -0.40 18.89
C PHE A 146 17.19 0.35 19.52
N GLY A 147 17.73 -0.13 20.65
CA GLY A 147 18.78 0.58 21.37
C GLY A 147 18.34 1.91 21.99
N ALA A 148 17.04 2.09 22.22
CA ALA A 148 16.45 3.34 22.70
C ALA A 148 15.29 3.06 23.69
N PRO A 149 14.90 4.03 24.54
CA PRO A 149 13.74 3.93 25.42
C PRO A 149 12.44 3.65 24.66
N ILE A 150 11.59 2.80 25.25
CA ILE A 150 10.30 2.39 24.68
C ILE A 150 9.17 3.00 25.51
N HIS A 151 8.29 3.74 24.85
CA HIS A 151 7.07 4.31 25.43
C HIS A 151 5.87 3.56 24.89
N ILE A 152 5.11 2.91 25.75
CA ILE A 152 3.96 2.09 25.41
C ILE A 152 2.65 2.86 25.50
N GLU A 153 1.58 2.31 24.89
CA GLU A 153 0.21 2.86 24.96
C GLU A 153 0.13 4.31 24.46
N GLN A 154 0.90 4.62 23.44
CA GLN A 154 0.83 5.92 22.77
C GLN A 154 -0.31 5.94 21.72
N GLU A 155 -0.72 7.12 21.30
CA GLU A 155 -1.78 7.28 20.29
C GLU A 155 -1.42 6.65 18.93
N TYR A 156 -0.12 6.58 18.60
CA TYR A 156 0.41 6.08 17.34
C TYR A 156 1.77 5.40 17.53
N GLY A 157 2.21 4.65 16.52
CA GLY A 157 3.59 4.14 16.44
C GLY A 157 4.54 5.21 15.94
N GLY A 158 5.74 5.32 16.52
CA GLY A 158 6.69 6.34 16.09
C GLY A 158 8.12 6.11 16.51
N LEU A 159 9.04 6.58 15.67
CA LEU A 159 10.47 6.68 16.00
C LEU A 159 10.83 8.14 16.21
N HIS A 160 11.36 8.47 17.37
CA HIS A 160 11.78 9.83 17.71
C HIS A 160 13.27 9.95 17.48
N VAL A 161 13.67 10.83 16.56
CA VAL A 161 15.05 10.95 16.07
C VAL A 161 15.59 12.37 16.25
N ARG A 162 16.92 12.50 16.38
CA ARG A 162 17.55 13.81 16.37
C ARG A 162 17.40 14.49 15.00
N PRO A 163 17.12 15.81 14.94
CA PRO A 163 17.00 16.54 13.68
C PRO A 163 18.20 16.39 12.75
N ALA A 164 19.41 16.33 13.31
CA ALA A 164 20.65 16.15 12.54
C ALA A 164 20.65 14.89 11.66
N LEU A 165 19.95 13.81 12.08
CA LEU A 165 19.78 12.63 11.23
C LEU A 165 19.09 12.96 9.92
N LEU A 166 18.05 13.78 9.97
CA LEU A 166 17.24 14.14 8.80
C LEU A 166 18.03 15.00 7.80
N GLU A 167 19.01 15.75 8.26
CA GLU A 167 19.87 16.60 7.46
C GLU A 167 21.04 15.80 6.82
N THR A 168 21.24 14.54 7.22
CA THR A 168 22.30 13.69 6.68
C THR A 168 22.15 13.50 5.19
N THR A 169 23.18 13.88 4.42
CA THR A 169 23.25 13.65 2.96
C THR A 169 23.46 12.18 2.66
N LEU A 170 22.67 11.63 1.74
CA LEU A 170 22.79 10.24 1.30
C LEU A 170 23.97 10.05 0.34
N ARG A 171 24.57 8.85 0.36
CA ARG A 171 25.75 8.56 -0.45
C ARG A 171 25.44 8.35 -1.93
N ALA A 172 24.27 7.81 -2.24
CA ALA A 172 23.87 7.40 -3.59
C ALA A 172 22.95 8.43 -4.26
N VAL A 173 23.14 9.73 -3.99
CA VAL A 173 22.30 10.80 -4.55
C VAL A 173 22.30 10.74 -6.07
N ASN A 174 21.12 10.56 -6.67
CA ASN A 174 20.92 10.59 -8.11
C ASN A 174 19.50 11.09 -8.46
N ALA A 175 19.41 12.37 -8.82
CA ALA A 175 18.15 13.02 -9.12
C ALA A 175 17.41 12.36 -10.31
N SER A 176 18.15 11.83 -11.30
CA SER A 176 17.55 11.16 -12.46
C SER A 176 16.90 9.83 -12.07
N LEU A 177 17.57 9.00 -11.26
CA LEU A 177 16.99 7.74 -10.78
C LEU A 177 15.80 7.99 -9.85
N ARG A 178 15.88 8.99 -8.98
CA ARG A 178 14.74 9.41 -8.13
C ARG A 178 13.55 9.84 -8.96
N LYS A 179 13.79 10.63 -10.02
CA LYS A 179 12.75 11.08 -10.95
C LYS A 179 12.13 9.88 -11.69
N MET A 180 12.94 8.99 -12.22
CA MET A 180 12.45 7.76 -12.88
C MET A 180 11.60 6.91 -11.94
N ALA A 181 12.01 6.74 -10.68
CA ALA A 181 11.21 6.03 -9.69
C ALA A 181 9.86 6.69 -9.45
N SER A 182 9.82 8.03 -9.30
CA SER A 182 8.56 8.78 -9.11
C SER A 182 7.65 8.73 -10.34
N GLU A 183 8.21 8.82 -11.55
CA GLU A 183 7.45 8.70 -12.80
C GLU A 183 6.89 7.31 -13.00
N TYR A 184 7.70 6.28 -12.75
CA TYR A 184 7.24 4.88 -12.77
C TYR A 184 6.09 4.65 -11.77
N ILE A 185 6.25 5.13 -10.54
CA ILE A 185 5.20 5.04 -9.51
C ILE A 185 3.93 5.76 -9.97
N ALA A 186 4.05 6.98 -10.51
CA ALA A 186 2.91 7.75 -10.99
C ALA A 186 2.20 7.06 -12.16
N GLN A 187 2.93 6.46 -13.08
CA GLN A 187 2.37 5.72 -14.23
C GLN A 187 1.66 4.43 -13.79
N GLN A 188 2.27 3.66 -12.89
CA GLN A 188 1.75 2.36 -12.48
C GLN A 188 0.66 2.46 -11.40
N TYR A 189 0.78 3.40 -10.47
CA TYR A 189 -0.05 3.48 -9.26
C TYR A 189 -0.85 4.78 -9.14
N GLY A 190 -0.60 5.73 -10.03
CA GLY A 190 -1.17 7.08 -9.97
C GLY A 190 -0.44 8.02 -9.02
N ASP A 191 -0.59 9.31 -9.26
CA ASP A 191 -0.07 10.33 -8.32
C ASP A 191 -0.97 10.37 -7.07
N PRO A 192 -0.41 10.39 -5.85
CA PRO A 192 -1.21 10.61 -4.63
C PRO A 192 -2.00 11.92 -4.63
N ALA A 193 -1.53 12.91 -5.42
CA ALA A 193 -2.26 14.16 -5.66
C ALA A 193 -3.41 14.00 -6.68
N GLN A 194 -3.52 12.84 -7.33
CA GLN A 194 -4.60 12.58 -8.28
C GLN A 194 -5.93 12.33 -7.59
N SER A 195 -7.00 12.52 -8.35
CA SER A 195 -8.36 12.33 -7.88
C SER A 195 -8.57 10.92 -7.31
N LEU A 196 -9.43 10.81 -6.31
CA LEU A 196 -9.83 9.51 -5.77
C LEU A 196 -10.44 8.61 -6.86
N THR A 197 -11.14 9.18 -7.81
CA THR A 197 -11.71 8.52 -9.00
C THR A 197 -10.64 7.70 -9.72
N LEU A 198 -9.48 8.27 -10.01
CA LEU A 198 -8.41 7.56 -10.71
C LEU A 198 -7.79 6.45 -9.86
N ARG A 199 -7.59 6.68 -8.56
CA ARG A 199 -7.11 5.66 -7.62
C ARG A 199 -8.05 4.47 -7.50
N VAL A 200 -9.36 4.73 -7.46
CA VAL A 200 -10.40 3.69 -7.47
C VAL A 200 -10.38 2.92 -8.78
N ARG A 201 -10.27 3.60 -9.93
CA ARG A 201 -10.19 2.97 -11.26
C ARG A 201 -9.00 2.01 -11.35
N GLN A 202 -7.82 2.43 -10.89
CA GLN A 202 -6.61 1.59 -10.85
C GLN A 202 -6.76 0.37 -9.93
N ALA A 203 -7.31 0.57 -8.72
CA ALA A 203 -7.59 -0.53 -7.80
C ALA A 203 -8.57 -1.54 -8.40
N LEU A 204 -9.64 -1.08 -9.06
CA LEU A 204 -10.59 -1.91 -9.78
C LEU A 204 -9.90 -2.70 -10.90
N THR A 205 -9.10 -2.05 -11.75
CA THR A 205 -8.40 -2.71 -12.86
C THR A 205 -7.51 -3.85 -12.39
N ARG A 206 -6.81 -3.67 -11.28
CA ARG A 206 -5.88 -4.68 -10.73
C ARG A 206 -6.59 -5.84 -10.04
N THR A 207 -7.75 -5.61 -9.46
CA THR A 207 -8.41 -6.60 -8.59
C THR A 207 -9.72 -7.10 -9.12
N LEU A 208 -10.10 -6.75 -10.35
CA LEU A 208 -11.38 -7.12 -10.91
C LEU A 208 -11.60 -8.65 -10.92
N SER A 209 -10.56 -9.41 -11.29
CA SER A 209 -10.59 -10.87 -11.34
C SER A 209 -10.61 -11.54 -9.96
N THR A 210 -9.99 -10.93 -8.95
CA THR A 210 -9.85 -11.52 -7.60
C THR A 210 -10.94 -11.05 -6.64
N SER A 211 -11.29 -9.77 -6.67
CA SER A 211 -12.27 -9.17 -5.75
C SER A 211 -13.65 -8.97 -6.35
N GLN A 212 -13.84 -9.29 -7.65
CA GLN A 212 -15.07 -9.03 -8.41
C GLN A 212 -15.48 -7.55 -8.40
N GLY A 213 -14.56 -6.65 -8.11
CA GLY A 213 -14.80 -5.21 -7.99
C GLY A 213 -15.74 -4.84 -6.84
N ARG A 214 -15.71 -5.57 -5.72
CA ARG A 214 -16.53 -5.25 -4.55
C ARG A 214 -16.05 -3.96 -3.90
N LYS A 215 -17.00 -3.06 -3.62
CA LYS A 215 -16.71 -1.74 -3.03
C LYS A 215 -15.99 -1.83 -1.69
N GLU A 216 -16.36 -2.79 -0.87
CA GLU A 216 -15.77 -3.01 0.44
C GLU A 216 -14.28 -3.33 0.35
N VAL A 217 -13.90 -4.18 -0.61
CA VAL A 217 -12.50 -4.55 -0.87
C VAL A 217 -11.70 -3.35 -1.39
N ILE A 218 -12.26 -2.61 -2.36
CA ILE A 218 -11.61 -1.42 -2.89
C ILE A 218 -11.46 -0.33 -1.81
N ALA A 219 -12.48 -0.13 -0.99
CA ALA A 219 -12.43 0.81 0.12
C ALA A 219 -11.34 0.42 1.15
N GLU A 220 -11.25 -0.87 1.49
CA GLU A 220 -10.22 -1.40 2.37
C GLU A 220 -8.81 -1.22 1.78
N MET A 221 -8.61 -1.51 0.49
CA MET A 221 -7.35 -1.28 -0.21
C MET A 221 -6.91 0.19 -0.20
N LEU A 222 -7.87 1.11 -0.23
CA LEU A 222 -7.61 2.55 -0.17
C LEU A 222 -7.61 3.10 1.27
N ALA A 223 -7.65 2.22 2.30
CA ALA A 223 -7.73 2.56 3.72
C ALA A 223 -8.89 3.51 4.05
N MET A 224 -10.04 3.27 3.44
CA MET A 224 -11.25 4.06 3.63
C MET A 224 -12.42 3.20 4.08
N HIS A 225 -13.31 3.78 4.86
CA HIS A 225 -14.63 3.16 5.07
C HIS A 225 -15.46 3.29 3.77
N PRO A 226 -16.25 2.29 3.35
CA PRO A 226 -17.04 2.33 2.10
C PRO A 226 -17.92 3.58 1.96
N ARG A 227 -18.50 4.06 3.07
CA ARG A 227 -19.29 5.30 3.11
C ARG A 227 -18.44 6.55 2.83
N THR A 228 -17.19 6.58 3.33
CA THR A 228 -16.25 7.67 3.09
C THR A 228 -15.81 7.67 1.64
N LEU A 229 -15.53 6.48 1.06
CA LEU A 229 -15.22 6.31 -0.35
C LEU A 229 -16.34 6.88 -1.24
N GLN A 230 -17.60 6.47 -1.00
CA GLN A 230 -18.75 6.99 -1.74
C GLN A 230 -18.89 8.51 -1.64
N ARG A 231 -18.81 9.07 -0.43
CA ARG A 231 -18.93 10.52 -0.21
C ARG A 231 -17.85 11.30 -0.96
N ARG A 232 -16.60 10.81 -0.95
CA ARG A 232 -15.49 11.48 -1.64
C ARG A 232 -15.58 11.34 -3.16
N LEU A 233 -16.00 10.18 -3.68
CA LEU A 233 -16.27 10.02 -5.11
C LEU A 233 -17.41 10.95 -5.57
N ALA A 234 -18.47 11.06 -4.78
CA ALA A 234 -19.57 11.98 -5.08
C ALA A 234 -19.10 13.45 -5.10
N ALA A 235 -18.14 13.84 -4.25
CA ALA A 235 -17.53 15.17 -4.29
C ALA A 235 -16.71 15.41 -5.56
N GLU A 236 -16.18 14.34 -6.19
CA GLU A 236 -15.55 14.36 -7.53
C GLU A 236 -16.56 14.11 -8.66
N GLN A 237 -17.86 14.22 -8.38
CA GLN A 237 -18.95 13.98 -9.33
C GLN A 237 -18.91 12.59 -10.00
N CYS A 238 -18.42 11.59 -9.27
CA CYS A 238 -18.24 10.24 -9.75
C CYS A 238 -18.98 9.22 -8.87
N CYS A 239 -19.51 8.14 -9.50
CA CYS A 239 -20.12 7.02 -8.80
C CYS A 239 -19.23 5.77 -8.87
N PHE A 240 -19.11 5.04 -7.77
CA PHE A 240 -18.32 3.81 -7.73
C PHE A 240 -18.82 2.75 -8.72
N GLU A 241 -20.13 2.63 -8.87
CA GLU A 241 -20.75 1.65 -9.76
C GLU A 241 -20.44 1.95 -11.24
N ASP A 242 -20.43 3.24 -11.60
CA ASP A 242 -20.11 3.68 -12.97
C ASP A 242 -18.65 3.39 -13.30
N LEU A 243 -17.73 3.69 -12.37
CA LEU A 243 -16.31 3.35 -12.53
C LEU A 243 -16.10 1.84 -12.70
N ARG A 244 -16.76 1.03 -11.87
CA ARG A 244 -16.69 -0.42 -11.97
C ARG A 244 -17.19 -0.93 -13.31
N GLU A 245 -18.28 -0.34 -13.79
CA GLU A 245 -18.87 -0.68 -15.09
C GLU A 245 -17.95 -0.31 -16.25
N GLU A 246 -17.32 0.86 -16.21
CA GLU A 246 -16.33 1.30 -17.20
C GLU A 246 -15.12 0.37 -17.24
N VAL A 247 -14.53 0.05 -16.08
CA VAL A 247 -13.38 -0.87 -15.99
C VAL A 247 -13.73 -2.25 -16.53
N ARG A 248 -14.93 -2.76 -16.22
CA ARG A 248 -15.43 -4.03 -16.78
C ARG A 248 -15.57 -3.98 -18.29
N LYS A 249 -16.13 -2.89 -18.81
CA LYS A 249 -16.30 -2.68 -20.25
C LYS A 249 -14.96 -2.68 -20.99
N GLU A 250 -13.98 -1.94 -20.48
CA GLU A 250 -12.63 -1.88 -21.05
C GLU A 250 -11.92 -3.25 -21.01
N ALA A 251 -11.97 -3.92 -19.86
CA ALA A 251 -11.41 -5.25 -19.71
C ALA A 251 -12.10 -6.27 -20.65
N ALA A 252 -13.44 -6.23 -20.76
CA ALA A 252 -14.18 -7.09 -21.67
C ALA A 252 -13.75 -6.90 -23.13
N MET A 253 -13.62 -5.64 -23.57
CA MET A 253 -13.18 -5.34 -24.93
C MET A 253 -11.78 -5.89 -25.19
N ARG A 254 -10.83 -5.63 -24.28
CA ARG A 254 -9.45 -6.12 -24.40
C ARG A 254 -9.40 -7.64 -24.49
N TYR A 255 -10.02 -8.36 -23.56
CA TYR A 255 -10.02 -9.82 -23.58
C TYR A 255 -10.71 -10.43 -24.80
N LEU A 256 -11.81 -9.81 -25.27
CA LEU A 256 -12.54 -10.30 -26.44
C LEU A 256 -11.75 -10.12 -27.74
N CYS A 257 -11.02 -8.99 -27.87
CA CYS A 257 -10.26 -8.67 -29.08
C CYS A 257 -8.86 -9.30 -29.10
N GLU A 258 -8.20 -9.39 -27.93
CA GLU A 258 -6.79 -9.76 -27.85
C GLU A 258 -6.56 -11.22 -27.41
N THR A 259 -7.59 -11.89 -26.90
CA THR A 259 -7.43 -13.25 -26.36
C THR A 259 -8.49 -14.22 -26.84
N ARG A 260 -8.21 -15.53 -26.69
CA ARG A 260 -9.16 -16.61 -26.95
C ARG A 260 -9.68 -17.26 -25.66
N VAL A 261 -9.66 -16.57 -24.54
CA VAL A 261 -10.16 -17.07 -23.26
C VAL A 261 -11.62 -17.54 -23.41
N PRO A 262 -12.01 -18.70 -22.87
CA PRO A 262 -13.40 -19.18 -22.88
C PRO A 262 -14.35 -18.17 -22.24
N MET A 263 -15.59 -18.05 -22.79
CA MET A 263 -16.56 -17.05 -22.31
C MET A 263 -16.94 -17.24 -20.83
N SER A 264 -16.96 -18.48 -20.34
CA SER A 264 -17.19 -18.79 -18.94
C SER A 264 -16.06 -18.26 -18.04
N GLN A 265 -14.80 -18.44 -18.47
CA GLN A 265 -13.65 -17.92 -17.77
C GLN A 265 -13.59 -16.38 -17.83
N LEU A 266 -13.95 -15.79 -19.00
CA LEU A 266 -14.03 -14.34 -19.15
C LEU A 266 -15.07 -13.73 -18.21
N SER A 267 -16.25 -14.36 -18.04
CA SER A 267 -17.22 -13.86 -17.06
C SER A 267 -16.64 -13.80 -15.63
N SER A 268 -15.90 -14.83 -15.22
CA SER A 268 -15.23 -14.86 -13.91
C SER A 268 -14.15 -13.77 -13.79
N LEU A 269 -13.32 -13.59 -14.82
CA LEU A 269 -12.28 -12.54 -14.86
C LEU A 269 -12.85 -11.12 -14.76
N LEU A 270 -14.08 -10.92 -15.27
CA LEU A 270 -14.78 -9.65 -15.17
C LEU A 270 -15.60 -9.50 -13.87
N GLY A 271 -15.53 -10.47 -12.97
CA GLY A 271 -16.30 -10.47 -11.73
C GLY A 271 -17.81 -10.55 -11.97
N LEU A 272 -18.23 -11.27 -13.01
CA LEU A 272 -19.62 -11.55 -13.32
C LEU A 272 -19.97 -12.97 -12.86
N SER A 273 -21.20 -13.14 -12.36
CA SER A 273 -21.63 -14.42 -11.76
C SER A 273 -21.75 -15.56 -12.77
N GLU A 274 -22.03 -15.24 -14.03
CA GLU A 274 -22.29 -16.24 -15.07
C GLU A 274 -22.10 -15.68 -16.51
N GLN A 275 -21.98 -16.58 -17.48
CA GLN A 275 -21.83 -16.20 -18.89
C GLN A 275 -23.04 -15.44 -19.47
N SER A 276 -24.23 -15.68 -18.96
CA SER A 276 -25.44 -14.95 -19.34
C SER A 276 -25.33 -13.47 -18.94
N ALA A 277 -24.74 -13.17 -17.79
CA ALA A 277 -24.46 -11.80 -17.32
C ALA A 277 -23.47 -11.09 -18.27
N LEU A 278 -22.41 -11.78 -18.73
CA LEU A 278 -21.50 -11.26 -19.73
C LEU A 278 -22.22 -10.89 -21.04
N THR A 279 -23.12 -11.77 -21.50
CA THR A 279 -23.89 -11.52 -22.73
C THR A 279 -24.80 -10.30 -22.60
N ARG A 280 -25.50 -10.15 -21.45
CA ARG A 280 -26.34 -8.97 -21.18
C ARG A 280 -25.49 -7.70 -21.11
N SER A 281 -24.35 -7.75 -20.42
CA SER A 281 -23.43 -6.61 -20.32
C SER A 281 -22.86 -6.20 -21.67
N CYS A 282 -22.39 -7.13 -22.49
CA CYS A 282 -21.89 -6.83 -23.83
C CYS A 282 -22.96 -6.20 -24.76
N ARG A 283 -24.22 -6.68 -24.69
CA ARG A 283 -25.31 -6.05 -25.42
C ARG A 283 -25.56 -4.60 -24.98
N ARG A 284 -25.49 -4.34 -23.66
CA ARG A 284 -25.65 -2.99 -23.10
C ARG A 284 -24.47 -2.08 -23.46
N TRP A 285 -23.23 -2.59 -23.37
CA TRP A 285 -22.02 -1.81 -23.60
C TRP A 285 -21.71 -1.55 -25.07
N PHE A 286 -21.94 -2.57 -25.93
CA PHE A 286 -21.44 -2.62 -27.29
C PHE A 286 -22.54 -2.88 -28.34
N GLY A 287 -23.78 -3.02 -27.93
CA GLY A 287 -24.91 -3.30 -28.83
C GLY A 287 -24.91 -4.71 -29.45
N THR A 288 -23.95 -5.59 -29.06
CA THR A 288 -23.80 -6.90 -29.68
C THR A 288 -23.38 -7.98 -28.69
N THR A 289 -23.29 -9.23 -29.15
CA THR A 289 -22.90 -10.36 -28.29
C THR A 289 -21.37 -10.51 -28.19
N PRO A 290 -20.85 -11.12 -27.07
CA PRO A 290 -19.42 -11.37 -26.93
C PRO A 290 -18.80 -12.16 -28.08
N SER A 291 -19.52 -13.16 -28.58
CA SER A 291 -19.05 -14.00 -29.69
C SER A 291 -18.92 -13.22 -31.02
N ARG A 292 -19.84 -12.30 -31.29
CA ARG A 292 -19.75 -11.42 -32.48
C ARG A 292 -18.62 -10.42 -32.35
N LEU A 293 -18.40 -9.81 -31.15
CA LEU A 293 -17.25 -8.93 -30.91
C LEU A 293 -15.94 -9.64 -31.17
N ARG A 294 -15.80 -10.88 -30.69
CA ARG A 294 -14.60 -11.68 -30.90
C ARG A 294 -14.31 -11.99 -32.37
N THR A 295 -15.37 -12.23 -33.17
CA THR A 295 -15.24 -12.57 -34.61
C THR A 295 -15.05 -11.36 -35.49
N SER A 296 -15.62 -10.21 -35.14
CA SER A 296 -15.59 -9.01 -35.96
C SER A 296 -14.25 -8.27 -35.96
N GLY A 297 -13.32 -8.62 -35.04
CA GLY A 297 -11.98 -8.03 -34.99
C GLY A 297 -11.97 -6.50 -35.00
N VAL A 298 -12.95 -5.86 -34.33
CA VAL A 298 -13.10 -4.40 -34.38
C VAL A 298 -11.81 -3.77 -33.88
N ALA A 299 -11.10 -3.10 -34.78
CA ALA A 299 -9.98 -2.25 -34.43
C ALA A 299 -10.42 -1.25 -33.35
N VAL A 300 -9.75 -1.26 -32.22
CA VAL A 300 -9.95 -0.31 -31.13
C VAL A 300 -9.71 1.09 -31.68
N PRO A 301 -10.68 2.04 -31.59
CA PRO A 301 -10.31 3.44 -31.75
C PRO A 301 -9.33 3.76 -30.63
N ALA A 302 -8.12 4.22 -30.98
CA ALA A 302 -7.11 4.69 -30.05
C ALA A 302 -7.69 5.82 -29.18
N PRO A 303 -7.24 5.91 -27.89
CA PRO A 303 -7.71 6.88 -26.92
C PRO A 303 -7.48 8.33 -27.34
#